data_1818570bb71fada16ed9e6d02b177d4d
#
_entry.id   1818570bb71fada16ed9e6d02b177d4d
#
_cell.length_a   1.000
_cell.length_b   1.000
_cell.length_c   1.000
_cell.angle_alpha   90.00
_cell.angle_beta   90.00
_cell.angle_gamma   90.00
#
_symmetry.space_group_name_H-M   'P 1'
#
loop_
_entity.id
_entity.type
_entity.pdbx_description
1 polymer ?
#
loop_
_entity_poly.entity_id
_entity_poly.type
_entity_poly.pdbx_seq_one_letter_code
_entity_poly.pdbx_strand_id
1 'polypeptide(L)'
;MERSFTAVLFHIYIVEGLIVALLNSLILLTLIRLKEFHRKKEYILIAGLSLADALNSAGTAGIGWHRIHVSPGERVSRWSCFFLPAMQLLIHSSMTQALMFLAISVDRFLCMCFPLFYYGMGRAYTRTLVCLAFLLPMIKWGFGLASVWHSDLAPNVSAICYFPSALGRHVYEISFSFQVITAVASVILYLPVMWQYRKQAAQMTGVAYGGQSTDLLQSGQCIGHVVFASGHKFD
;
A
#
# COMPACT_ATOMS: atom_id res chain seq x y z
N MET A 1 18.64 14.29 27.70
CA MET A 1 18.54 12.94 27.13
C MET A 1 17.39 12.82 26.13
N GLU A 2 16.18 13.28 26.40
CA GLU A 2 15.03 13.23 25.45
C GLU A 2 15.27 13.93 24.09
N ARG A 3 15.92 15.10 24.08
CA ARG A 3 16.17 15.84 22.81
C ARG A 3 17.06 15.08 21.85
N SER A 4 18.10 14.42 22.34
CA SER A 4 19.01 13.63 21.49
C SER A 4 18.29 12.40 20.90
N PHE A 5 17.43 11.75 21.68
CA PHE A 5 16.65 10.60 21.21
C PHE A 5 15.66 10.99 20.11
N THR A 6 14.95 12.11 20.29
CA THR A 6 13.98 12.60 19.31
C THR A 6 14.66 13.01 17.99
N ALA A 7 15.84 13.63 18.05
CA ALA A 7 16.61 13.99 16.86
C ALA A 7 17.07 12.74 16.10
N VAL A 8 17.58 11.74 16.78
CA VAL A 8 17.97 10.45 16.18
C VAL A 8 16.78 9.80 15.48
N LEU A 9 15.60 9.78 16.10
CA LEU A 9 14.39 9.22 15.52
C LEU A 9 14.01 9.90 14.20
N PHE A 10 14.12 11.23 14.11
CA PHE A 10 13.82 11.97 12.88
C PHE A 10 14.82 11.67 11.76
N HIS A 11 16.10 11.48 12.09
CA HIS A 11 17.09 11.03 11.11
C HIS A 11 16.78 9.61 10.59
N ILE A 12 16.32 8.71 11.46
CA ILE A 12 15.88 7.37 11.05
C ILE A 12 14.73 7.48 10.06
N TYR A 13 13.71 8.32 10.31
CA TYR A 13 12.60 8.52 9.36
C TYR A 13 13.06 9.03 7.99
N ILE A 14 14.09 9.90 7.95
CA ILE A 14 14.64 10.39 6.69
C ILE A 14 15.32 9.26 5.92
N VAL A 15 16.23 8.54 6.58
CA VAL A 15 17.03 7.48 5.95
C VAL A 15 16.13 6.33 5.48
N GLU A 16 15.26 5.83 6.35
CA GLU A 16 14.30 4.77 6.04
C GLU A 16 13.37 5.21 4.89
N GLY A 17 12.77 6.41 5.01
CA GLY A 17 11.88 6.93 3.98
C GLY A 17 12.54 7.08 2.62
N LEU A 18 13.79 7.57 2.56
CA LEU A 18 14.53 7.69 1.30
C LEU A 18 14.87 6.33 0.68
N ILE A 19 15.34 5.38 1.47
CA ILE A 19 15.69 4.03 1.00
C ILE A 19 14.44 3.33 0.43
N VAL A 20 13.34 3.33 1.18
CA VAL A 20 12.09 2.66 0.76
C VAL A 20 11.47 3.35 -0.45
N ALA A 21 11.48 4.70 -0.51
CA ALA A 21 11.02 5.45 -1.68
C ALA A 21 11.84 5.13 -2.92
N LEU A 22 13.17 5.06 -2.81
CA LEU A 22 14.06 4.71 -3.92
C LEU A 22 13.80 3.29 -4.42
N LEU A 23 13.75 2.31 -3.53
CA LEU A 23 13.52 0.91 -3.91
C LEU A 23 12.17 0.72 -4.61
N ASN A 24 11.09 1.29 -4.08
CA ASN A 24 9.77 1.20 -4.71
C ASN A 24 9.70 1.96 -6.04
N SER A 25 10.40 3.08 -6.17
CA SER A 25 10.52 3.80 -7.44
C SER A 25 11.27 2.98 -8.49
N LEU A 26 12.33 2.26 -8.12
CA LEU A 26 13.05 1.36 -9.01
C LEU A 26 12.17 0.18 -9.45
N ILE A 27 11.41 -0.43 -8.53
CA ILE A 27 10.44 -1.48 -8.87
C ILE A 27 9.42 -0.95 -9.87
N LEU A 28 8.83 0.21 -9.61
CA LEU A 28 7.83 0.84 -10.48
C LEU A 28 8.41 1.11 -11.87
N LEU A 29 9.60 1.70 -11.97
CA LEU A 29 10.27 1.98 -13.23
C LEU A 29 10.58 0.70 -14.02
N THR A 30 11.03 -0.34 -13.33
CA THR A 30 11.30 -1.65 -13.95
C THR A 30 10.02 -2.26 -14.50
N LEU A 31 8.94 -2.25 -13.72
CA LEU A 31 7.64 -2.78 -14.14
C LEU A 31 7.09 -2.04 -15.38
N ILE A 32 7.16 -0.71 -15.39
CA ILE A 32 6.66 0.10 -16.52
C ILE A 32 7.45 -0.18 -17.81
N ARG A 33 8.75 -0.47 -17.69
CA ARG A 33 9.61 -0.81 -18.84
C ARG A 33 9.38 -2.22 -19.38
N LEU A 34 8.81 -3.12 -18.61
CA LEU A 34 8.53 -4.48 -19.05
C LEU A 34 7.39 -4.47 -20.10
N LYS A 35 7.63 -5.08 -21.27
CA LYS A 35 6.61 -5.23 -22.33
C LYS A 35 5.36 -5.99 -21.83
N GLU A 36 5.54 -6.87 -20.86
CA GLU A 36 4.46 -7.67 -20.25
C GLU A 36 3.60 -6.89 -19.23
N PHE A 37 4.05 -5.71 -18.79
CA PHE A 37 3.30 -4.87 -17.85
C PHE A 37 1.84 -4.65 -18.28
N HIS A 38 1.66 -4.39 -19.56
CA HIS A 38 0.32 -4.20 -20.14
C HIS A 38 -0.46 -5.50 -20.35
N ARG A 39 0.15 -6.66 -20.23
CA ARG A 39 -0.48 -7.96 -20.48
C ARG A 39 -0.97 -8.64 -19.21
N LYS A 40 -0.25 -8.54 -18.10
CA LYS A 40 -0.53 -9.27 -16.84
C LYS A 40 -1.19 -8.35 -15.82
N LYS A 41 -2.32 -8.80 -15.26
CA LYS A 41 -3.11 -8.06 -14.25
C LYS A 41 -2.30 -7.80 -12.97
N GLU A 42 -1.49 -8.76 -12.56
CA GLU A 42 -0.68 -8.74 -11.34
C GLU A 42 0.30 -7.58 -11.32
N TYR A 43 0.91 -7.26 -12.45
CA TYR A 43 1.88 -6.16 -12.54
C TYR A 43 1.24 -4.79 -12.30
N ILE A 44 -0.04 -4.63 -12.67
CA ILE A 44 -0.78 -3.39 -12.42
C ILE A 44 -0.99 -3.19 -10.92
N LEU A 45 -1.32 -4.27 -10.17
CA LEU A 45 -1.49 -4.21 -8.71
C LEU A 45 -0.18 -3.94 -8.00
N ILE A 46 0.91 -4.64 -8.40
CA ILE A 46 2.24 -4.43 -7.81
C ILE A 46 2.72 -3.00 -8.08
N ALA A 47 2.52 -2.48 -9.29
CA ALA A 47 2.87 -1.10 -9.61
C ALA A 47 2.07 -0.08 -8.79
N GLY A 48 0.76 -0.32 -8.60
CA GLY A 48 -0.08 0.51 -7.75
C GLY A 48 0.39 0.51 -6.29
N LEU A 49 0.75 -0.66 -5.75
CA LEU A 49 1.30 -0.76 -4.40
C LEU A 49 2.66 -0.05 -4.30
N SER A 50 3.59 -0.32 -5.23
CA SER A 50 4.90 0.32 -5.23
C SER A 50 4.80 1.85 -5.33
N LEU A 51 3.84 2.37 -6.09
CA LEU A 51 3.57 3.81 -6.15
C LEU A 51 3.06 4.33 -4.79
N ALA A 52 2.12 3.64 -4.15
CA ALA A 52 1.61 4.02 -2.84
C ALA A 52 2.71 4.04 -1.78
N ASP A 53 3.58 3.00 -1.78
CA ASP A 53 4.72 2.87 -0.86
C ASP A 53 5.77 3.96 -1.11
N ALA A 54 6.09 4.27 -2.36
CA ALA A 54 7.03 5.32 -2.70
C ALA A 54 6.53 6.70 -2.21
N LEU A 55 5.25 7.00 -2.41
CA LEU A 55 4.63 8.25 -1.94
C LEU A 55 4.61 8.34 -0.41
N ASN A 56 4.24 7.24 0.27
CA ASN A 56 4.22 7.18 1.74
C ASN A 56 5.61 7.39 2.32
N SER A 57 6.59 6.71 1.77
CA SER A 57 7.98 6.79 2.23
C SER A 57 8.61 8.16 1.94
N ALA A 58 8.30 8.77 0.79
CA ALA A 58 8.71 10.14 0.49
C ALA A 58 8.08 11.14 1.48
N GLY A 59 6.80 10.94 1.84
CA GLY A 59 6.14 11.72 2.88
C GLY A 59 6.80 11.56 4.25
N THR A 60 7.19 10.33 4.62
CA THR A 60 7.90 10.02 5.87
C THR A 60 9.26 10.72 5.94
N ALA A 61 10.04 10.65 4.85
CA ALA A 61 11.31 11.37 4.76
C ALA A 61 11.11 12.89 4.85
N GLY A 62 10.11 13.42 4.15
CA GLY A 62 9.80 14.85 4.14
C GLY A 62 9.35 15.38 5.50
N ILE A 63 8.52 14.63 6.25
CA ILE A 63 8.12 15.04 7.59
C ILE A 63 9.27 14.92 8.58
N GLY A 64 10.13 13.90 8.45
CA GLY A 64 11.38 13.79 9.22
C GLY A 64 12.28 14.99 9.00
N TRP A 65 12.48 15.37 7.74
CA TRP A 65 13.25 16.56 7.34
C TRP A 65 12.66 17.85 7.94
N HIS A 66 11.36 18.04 7.83
CA HIS A 66 10.68 19.20 8.43
C HIS A 66 10.93 19.29 9.93
N ARG A 67 10.78 18.17 10.66
CA ARG A 67 10.88 18.11 12.12
C ARG A 67 12.26 18.40 12.67
N ILE A 68 13.35 18.11 11.95
CA ILE A 68 14.71 18.44 12.41
C ILE A 68 15.01 19.94 12.30
N HIS A 69 14.28 20.68 11.44
CA HIS A 69 14.48 22.10 11.23
C HIS A 69 13.54 22.99 12.05
N VAL A 70 12.56 22.39 12.73
CA VAL A 70 11.63 23.13 13.59
C VAL A 70 12.23 23.41 14.95
N SER A 71 12.09 24.65 15.43
CA SER A 71 12.55 25.06 16.74
C SER A 71 11.67 24.45 17.85
N PRO A 72 12.27 23.98 18.96
CA PRO A 72 11.52 23.46 20.09
C PRO A 72 10.57 24.52 20.68
N GLY A 73 9.29 24.16 20.82
CA GLY A 73 8.27 25.06 21.34
C GLY A 73 7.63 26.00 20.32
N GLU A 74 8.09 25.98 19.07
CA GLU A 74 7.47 26.72 17.99
C GLU A 74 6.02 26.25 17.76
N ARG A 75 5.12 27.20 17.61
CA ARG A 75 3.70 26.94 17.33
C ARG A 75 3.31 27.50 15.98
N VAL A 76 2.48 26.76 15.28
CA VAL A 76 1.96 27.11 13.98
C VAL A 76 0.44 26.93 13.94
N SER A 77 -0.21 27.47 12.91
CA SER A 77 -1.63 27.21 12.69
C SER A 77 -1.84 25.77 12.23
N ARG A 78 -3.00 25.21 12.49
CA ARG A 78 -3.39 23.90 11.97
C ARG A 78 -3.36 23.86 10.43
N TRP A 79 -3.69 24.97 9.78
CA TRP A 79 -3.57 25.17 8.32
C TRP A 79 -2.16 24.88 7.82
N SER A 80 -1.15 25.50 8.44
CA SER A 80 0.26 25.30 8.05
C SER A 80 0.67 23.84 8.14
N CYS A 81 0.25 23.12 9.20
CA CYS A 81 0.52 21.69 9.33
C CYS A 81 -0.22 20.85 8.28
N PHE A 82 -1.50 21.15 8.03
CA PHE A 82 -2.30 20.37 7.07
C PHE A 82 -1.77 20.53 5.65
N PHE A 83 -1.41 21.74 5.22
CA PHE A 83 -0.92 22.00 3.87
C PHE A 83 0.58 21.77 3.68
N LEU A 84 1.28 21.28 4.69
CA LEU A 84 2.68 20.86 4.53
C LEU A 84 2.75 19.71 3.49
N PRO A 85 3.53 19.85 2.39
CA PRO A 85 3.55 18.86 1.30
C PRO A 85 3.81 17.43 1.78
N ALA A 86 4.75 17.24 2.70
CA ALA A 86 5.05 15.94 3.29
C ALA A 86 3.84 15.36 4.05
N MET A 87 3.08 16.21 4.76
CA MET A 87 1.86 15.80 5.48
C MET A 87 0.77 15.40 4.49
N GLN A 88 0.62 16.11 3.37
CA GLN A 88 -0.34 15.80 2.32
C GLN A 88 -0.05 14.43 1.69
N LEU A 89 1.23 14.16 1.39
CA LEU A 89 1.65 12.83 0.90
C LEU A 89 1.27 11.73 1.90
N LEU A 90 1.58 11.92 3.17
CA LEU A 90 1.28 10.92 4.20
C LEU A 90 -0.23 10.73 4.42
N ILE A 91 -1.02 11.81 4.46
CA ILE A 91 -2.48 11.75 4.64
C ILE A 91 -3.12 10.91 3.54
N HIS A 92 -2.68 11.12 2.30
CA HIS A 92 -3.23 10.40 1.15
C HIS A 92 -2.68 8.97 1.05
N SER A 93 -1.36 8.81 1.05
CA SER A 93 -0.70 7.54 0.74
C SER A 93 -0.89 6.46 1.82
N SER A 94 -0.99 6.83 3.10
CA SER A 94 -1.19 5.86 4.18
C SER A 94 -2.51 5.07 4.02
N MET A 95 -3.58 5.72 3.60
CA MET A 95 -4.85 5.06 3.33
C MET A 95 -4.84 4.32 2.00
N THR A 96 -4.19 4.90 0.98
CA THR A 96 -3.99 4.25 -0.33
C THR A 96 -3.26 2.92 -0.16
N GLN A 97 -2.20 2.89 0.63
CA GLN A 97 -1.42 1.69 0.93
C GLN A 97 -2.28 0.59 1.57
N ALA A 98 -3.08 0.93 2.59
CA ALA A 98 -3.98 -0.02 3.22
C ALA A 98 -5.02 -0.60 2.24
N LEU A 99 -5.60 0.26 1.38
CA LEU A 99 -6.54 -0.15 0.34
C LEU A 99 -5.87 -1.00 -0.75
N MET A 100 -4.62 -0.73 -1.11
CA MET A 100 -3.86 -1.56 -2.06
C MET A 100 -3.58 -2.95 -1.50
N PHE A 101 -3.24 -3.10 -0.21
CA PHE A 101 -3.14 -4.40 0.44
C PHE A 101 -4.46 -5.17 0.39
N LEU A 102 -5.58 -4.51 0.68
CA LEU A 102 -6.90 -5.13 0.57
C LEU A 102 -7.21 -5.54 -0.88
N ALA A 103 -6.94 -4.67 -1.85
CA ALA A 103 -7.16 -4.95 -3.27
C ALA A 103 -6.37 -6.17 -3.75
N ILE A 104 -5.11 -6.30 -3.35
CA ILE A 104 -4.28 -7.47 -3.66
C ILE A 104 -4.84 -8.72 -2.98
N SER A 105 -5.24 -8.63 -1.72
CA SER A 105 -5.83 -9.77 -0.99
C SER A 105 -7.13 -10.24 -1.62
N VAL A 106 -8.01 -9.32 -2.04
CA VAL A 106 -9.24 -9.63 -2.79
C VAL A 106 -8.91 -10.28 -4.13
N ASP A 107 -7.95 -9.74 -4.88
CA ASP A 107 -7.54 -10.30 -6.17
C ASP A 107 -7.04 -11.73 -6.02
N ARG A 108 -6.18 -12.01 -5.04
CA ARG A 108 -5.68 -13.35 -4.76
C ARG A 108 -6.76 -14.29 -4.26
N PHE A 109 -7.66 -13.82 -3.41
CA PHE A 109 -8.81 -14.60 -2.95
C PHE A 109 -9.71 -15.03 -4.10
N LEU A 110 -10.08 -14.10 -5.00
CA LEU A 110 -10.89 -14.41 -6.17
C LEU A 110 -10.18 -15.37 -7.14
N CYS A 111 -8.89 -15.18 -7.37
CA CYS A 111 -8.10 -16.06 -8.22
C CYS A 111 -8.09 -17.51 -7.72
N MET A 112 -7.94 -17.71 -6.40
CA MET A 112 -7.79 -19.04 -5.80
C MET A 112 -9.11 -19.73 -5.48
N CYS A 113 -10.10 -18.96 -5.01
CA CYS A 113 -11.38 -19.54 -4.57
C CYS A 113 -12.44 -19.57 -5.68
N PHE A 114 -12.38 -18.66 -6.65
CA PHE A 114 -13.35 -18.54 -7.73
C PHE A 114 -12.68 -18.42 -9.12
N PRO A 115 -11.88 -19.40 -9.54
CA PRO A 115 -11.05 -19.30 -10.74
C PRO A 115 -11.85 -19.03 -12.01
N LEU A 116 -12.99 -19.69 -12.22
CA LEU A 116 -13.83 -19.50 -13.42
C LEU A 116 -14.35 -18.05 -13.52
N PHE A 117 -14.80 -17.49 -12.40
CA PHE A 117 -15.26 -16.11 -12.33
C PHE A 117 -14.10 -15.12 -12.57
N TYR A 118 -12.94 -15.38 -11.97
CA TYR A 118 -11.74 -14.56 -12.11
C TYR A 118 -11.21 -14.51 -13.55
N TYR A 119 -11.32 -15.64 -14.30
CA TYR A 119 -10.92 -15.68 -15.70
C TYR A 119 -11.78 -14.76 -16.58
N GLY A 120 -13.08 -14.65 -16.30
CA GLY A 120 -13.98 -13.73 -16.97
C GLY A 120 -13.69 -12.25 -16.69
N MET A 121 -12.99 -11.94 -15.59
CA MET A 121 -12.63 -10.58 -15.25
C MET A 121 -11.45 -10.08 -16.10
N GLY A 122 -11.72 -9.10 -16.95
CA GLY A 122 -10.71 -8.43 -17.75
C GLY A 122 -9.75 -7.56 -16.94
N ARG A 123 -8.75 -6.97 -17.62
CA ARG A 123 -7.81 -6.00 -17.02
C ARG A 123 -8.49 -4.74 -16.47
N ALA A 124 -9.70 -4.43 -16.95
CA ALA A 124 -10.50 -3.32 -16.45
C ALA A 124 -10.76 -3.45 -14.94
N TYR A 125 -11.10 -4.66 -14.47
CA TYR A 125 -11.29 -4.96 -13.05
C TYR A 125 -10.08 -4.50 -12.18
N THR A 126 -8.87 -4.93 -12.55
CA THR A 126 -7.65 -4.58 -11.79
C THR A 126 -7.36 -3.08 -11.82
N ARG A 127 -7.57 -2.43 -12.96
CA ARG A 127 -7.44 -0.97 -13.07
C ARG A 127 -8.45 -0.26 -12.17
N THR A 128 -9.69 -0.73 -12.14
CA THR A 128 -10.74 -0.17 -11.27
C THR A 128 -10.35 -0.32 -9.80
N LEU A 129 -9.82 -1.47 -9.37
CA LEU A 129 -9.35 -1.65 -7.99
C LEU A 129 -8.26 -0.65 -7.63
N VAL A 130 -7.25 -0.48 -8.50
CA VAL A 130 -6.18 0.50 -8.27
C VAL A 130 -6.74 1.92 -8.25
N CYS A 131 -7.57 2.30 -9.22
CA CYS A 131 -8.20 3.62 -9.24
C CYS A 131 -9.00 3.90 -7.96
N LEU A 132 -9.81 2.94 -7.50
CA LEU A 132 -10.56 3.08 -6.26
C LEU A 132 -9.64 3.25 -5.04
N ALA A 133 -8.54 2.48 -4.97
CA ALA A 133 -7.57 2.59 -3.89
C ALA A 133 -6.91 3.98 -3.82
N PHE A 134 -6.74 4.67 -4.95
CA PHE A 134 -6.19 6.02 -5.01
C PHE A 134 -7.26 7.12 -4.86
N LEU A 135 -8.50 6.89 -5.27
CA LEU A 135 -9.57 7.89 -5.21
C LEU A 135 -10.27 7.95 -3.84
N LEU A 136 -10.49 6.80 -3.19
CA LEU A 136 -11.17 6.77 -1.89
C LEU A 136 -10.47 7.60 -0.80
N PRO A 137 -9.12 7.67 -0.72
CA PRO A 137 -8.44 8.54 0.23
C PRO A 137 -8.74 10.04 0.06
N MET A 138 -9.23 10.47 -1.10
CA MET A 138 -9.67 11.86 -1.32
C MET A 138 -10.85 12.23 -0.42
N ILE A 139 -11.69 11.27 -0.03
CA ILE A 139 -12.79 11.48 0.92
C ILE A 139 -12.22 11.86 2.29
N LYS A 140 -11.20 11.12 2.77
CA LYS A 140 -10.48 11.46 4.01
C LYS A 140 -9.86 12.85 3.94
N TRP A 141 -9.25 13.18 2.80
CA TRP A 141 -8.67 14.49 2.57
C TRP A 141 -9.72 15.60 2.67
N GLY A 142 -10.89 15.40 2.07
CA GLY A 142 -12.03 16.33 2.14
C GLY A 142 -12.52 16.54 3.59
N PHE A 143 -12.64 15.47 4.39
CA PHE A 143 -12.98 15.59 5.81
C PHE A 143 -11.89 16.30 6.62
N GLY A 144 -10.62 16.03 6.32
CA GLY A 144 -9.48 16.73 6.91
C GLY A 144 -9.54 18.22 6.61
N LEU A 145 -9.75 18.58 5.35
CA LEU A 145 -9.91 19.98 4.91
C LEU A 145 -11.09 20.67 5.62
N ALA A 146 -12.27 20.03 5.68
CA ALA A 146 -13.42 20.55 6.38
C ALA A 146 -13.15 20.77 7.88
N SER A 147 -12.42 19.86 8.51
CA SER A 147 -12.00 19.98 9.93
C SER A 147 -11.06 21.16 10.17
N VAL A 148 -10.19 21.46 9.20
CA VAL A 148 -9.22 22.55 9.30
C VAL A 148 -9.87 23.89 8.92
N TRP A 149 -10.84 23.88 7.98
CA TRP A 149 -11.51 25.09 7.51
C TRP A 149 -12.18 25.89 8.62
N HIS A 150 -12.73 25.21 9.61
CA HIS A 150 -13.37 25.82 10.78
C HIS A 150 -12.41 26.09 11.95
N SER A 151 -11.11 25.82 11.77
CA SER A 151 -10.12 26.07 12.82
C SER A 151 -9.58 27.50 12.73
N ASP A 152 -9.31 28.11 13.91
CA ASP A 152 -8.66 29.41 13.98
C ASP A 152 -7.29 29.38 13.29
N LEU A 153 -6.94 30.47 12.62
CA LEU A 153 -5.61 30.69 12.04
C LEU A 153 -4.54 30.95 13.11
N ALA A 154 -4.93 31.03 14.38
CA ALA A 154 -4.03 31.24 15.50
C ALA A 154 -3.01 30.08 15.61
N PRO A 155 -1.77 30.36 16.01
CA PRO A 155 -0.71 29.36 16.19
C PRO A 155 -0.98 28.56 17.47
N ASN A 156 -1.83 27.53 17.37
CA ASN A 156 -2.30 26.74 18.51
C ASN A 156 -1.78 25.29 18.53
N VAL A 157 -1.10 24.84 17.47
CA VAL A 157 -0.52 23.50 17.38
C VAL A 157 1.01 23.53 17.32
N SER A 158 1.66 22.45 17.76
CA SER A 158 3.12 22.32 17.66
C SER A 158 3.56 22.29 16.21
N ALA A 159 4.61 23.03 15.87
CA ALA A 159 5.21 23.06 14.53
C ALA A 159 5.81 21.70 14.10
N ILE A 160 5.96 20.74 15.03
CA ILE A 160 6.32 19.34 14.70
C ILE A 160 5.26 18.65 13.83
N CYS A 161 4.03 19.18 13.77
CA CYS A 161 2.95 18.72 12.93
C CYS A 161 2.66 17.21 13.09
N TYR A 162 2.14 16.81 14.25
CA TYR A 162 1.63 15.45 14.42
C TYR A 162 0.33 15.23 13.65
N PHE A 163 0.10 14.00 13.20
CA PHE A 163 -1.11 13.61 12.45
C PHE A 163 -2.43 14.04 13.13
N PRO A 164 -2.64 13.76 14.43
CA PRO A 164 -3.86 14.19 15.11
C PRO A 164 -4.04 15.72 15.15
N SER A 165 -2.92 16.45 15.21
CA SER A 165 -2.93 17.91 15.23
C SER A 165 -3.29 18.49 13.85
N ALA A 166 -2.85 17.86 12.76
CA ALA A 166 -3.10 18.30 11.41
C ALA A 166 -4.54 17.99 10.95
N LEU A 167 -5.01 16.74 11.15
CA LEU A 167 -6.33 16.28 10.69
C LEU A 167 -7.48 16.61 11.65
N GLY A 168 -7.17 16.88 12.94
CA GLY A 168 -8.16 16.86 14.01
C GLY A 168 -8.36 15.44 14.56
N ARG A 169 -8.57 15.36 15.86
CA ARG A 169 -8.57 14.09 16.61
C ARG A 169 -9.60 13.09 16.06
N HIS A 170 -10.83 13.53 15.84
CA HIS A 170 -11.90 12.65 15.37
C HIS A 170 -11.63 12.09 13.96
N VAL A 171 -11.21 12.93 13.02
CA VAL A 171 -10.89 12.51 11.65
C VAL A 171 -9.71 11.55 11.65
N TYR A 172 -8.71 11.79 12.51
CA TYR A 172 -7.58 10.90 12.69
C TYR A 172 -8.01 9.54 13.25
N GLU A 173 -8.79 9.49 14.34
CA GLU A 173 -9.25 8.26 14.99
C GLU A 173 -10.09 7.40 14.02
N ILE A 174 -11.03 8.00 13.29
CA ILE A 174 -11.83 7.29 12.28
C ILE A 174 -10.93 6.75 11.16
N SER A 175 -9.99 7.55 10.67
CA SER A 175 -9.08 7.14 9.60
C SER A 175 -8.15 6.02 10.03
N PHE A 176 -7.62 6.08 11.25
CA PHE A 176 -6.77 5.05 11.82
C PHE A 176 -7.54 3.74 12.02
N SER A 177 -8.75 3.82 12.59
CA SER A 177 -9.63 2.65 12.75
C SER A 177 -9.94 1.99 11.40
N PHE A 178 -10.23 2.79 10.38
CA PHE A 178 -10.46 2.27 9.02
C PHE A 178 -9.22 1.55 8.48
N GLN A 179 -8.02 2.10 8.65
CA GLN A 179 -6.77 1.45 8.22
C GLN A 179 -6.55 0.12 8.94
N VAL A 180 -6.78 0.07 10.25
CA VAL A 180 -6.66 -1.17 11.03
C VAL A 180 -7.67 -2.21 10.56
N ILE A 181 -8.94 -1.84 10.37
CA ILE A 181 -9.99 -2.74 9.88
C ILE A 181 -9.60 -3.28 8.49
N THR A 182 -9.13 -2.42 7.60
CA THR A 182 -8.70 -2.79 6.24
C THR A 182 -7.51 -3.76 6.27
N ALA A 183 -6.54 -3.52 7.14
CA ALA A 183 -5.40 -4.43 7.33
C ALA A 183 -5.82 -5.79 7.86
N VAL A 184 -6.69 -5.83 8.88
CA VAL A 184 -7.24 -7.07 9.42
C VAL A 184 -8.05 -7.83 8.36
N ALA A 185 -8.90 -7.14 7.61
CA ALA A 185 -9.65 -7.73 6.51
C ALA A 185 -8.72 -8.35 5.44
N SER A 186 -7.61 -7.68 5.10
CA SER A 186 -6.61 -8.21 4.17
C SER A 186 -6.01 -9.53 4.67
N VAL A 187 -5.67 -9.61 5.95
CA VAL A 187 -5.13 -10.83 6.57
C VAL A 187 -6.17 -11.95 6.55
N ILE A 188 -7.42 -11.65 6.93
CA ILE A 188 -8.52 -12.65 6.95
C ILE A 188 -8.75 -13.23 5.55
N LEU A 189 -8.76 -12.38 4.51
CA LEU A 189 -8.90 -12.83 3.12
C LEU A 189 -7.71 -13.67 2.64
N TYR A 190 -6.53 -13.45 3.19
CA TYR A 190 -5.34 -14.20 2.81
C TYR A 190 -5.27 -15.60 3.43
N LEU A 191 -5.95 -15.86 4.55
CA LEU A 191 -5.97 -17.18 5.20
C LEU A 191 -6.49 -18.29 4.29
N PRO A 192 -7.68 -18.18 3.65
CA PRO A 192 -8.16 -19.21 2.72
C PRO A 192 -7.26 -19.37 1.49
N VAL A 193 -6.61 -18.30 1.02
CA VAL A 193 -5.63 -18.36 -0.07
C VAL A 193 -4.45 -19.26 0.33
N MET A 194 -3.88 -19.05 1.52
CA MET A 194 -2.78 -19.86 2.06
C MET A 194 -3.20 -21.33 2.26
N TRP A 195 -4.43 -21.54 2.73
CA TRP A 195 -4.95 -22.90 2.92
C TRP A 195 -5.10 -23.65 1.60
N GLN A 196 -5.71 -23.00 0.58
CA GLN A 196 -5.85 -23.57 -0.76
C GLN A 196 -4.48 -23.85 -1.40
N TYR A 197 -3.54 -22.91 -1.27
CA TYR A 197 -2.18 -23.09 -1.76
C TYR A 197 -1.50 -24.34 -1.15
N ARG A 198 -1.58 -24.49 0.17
CA ARG A 198 -1.04 -25.67 0.86
C ARG A 198 -1.69 -26.97 0.40
N LYS A 199 -3.00 -26.99 0.20
CA LYS A 199 -3.73 -28.14 -0.31
C LYS A 199 -3.26 -28.54 -1.70
N GLN A 200 -3.09 -27.58 -2.60
CA GLN A 200 -2.60 -27.84 -3.96
C GLN A 200 -1.13 -28.28 -3.96
N ALA A 201 -0.28 -27.71 -3.14
CA ALA A 201 1.11 -28.11 -3.01
C ALA A 201 1.24 -29.56 -2.50
N ALA A 202 0.41 -29.96 -1.52
CA ALA A 202 0.37 -31.32 -1.01
C ALA A 202 -0.11 -32.34 -2.06
N GLN A 203 -1.06 -31.96 -2.92
CA GLN A 203 -1.51 -32.79 -4.03
C GLN A 203 -0.40 -33.00 -5.08
N MET A 204 0.35 -31.93 -5.43
CA MET A 204 1.45 -32.03 -6.38
C MET A 204 2.60 -32.93 -5.88
N THR A 205 2.93 -32.87 -4.60
CA THR A 205 3.93 -33.76 -4.01
C THR A 205 3.44 -35.22 -3.93
N GLY A 206 2.15 -35.45 -3.67
CA GLY A 206 1.55 -36.79 -3.67
C GLY A 206 1.52 -37.45 -5.07
N VAL A 207 1.31 -36.66 -6.12
CA VAL A 207 1.30 -37.11 -7.53
C VAL A 207 2.74 -37.43 -8.02
N ALA A 208 3.75 -36.73 -7.54
CA ALA A 208 5.15 -37.03 -7.87
C ALA A 208 5.60 -38.40 -7.38
N TYR A 209 4.94 -38.98 -6.36
CA TYR A 209 5.19 -40.32 -5.85
C TYR A 209 4.26 -41.43 -6.41
N GLY A 210 3.13 -41.04 -7.05
CA GLY A 210 2.14 -42.00 -7.52
C GLY A 210 1.69 -41.75 -8.96
N GLY A 211 2.56 -41.94 -9.92
CA GLY A 211 2.44 -41.84 -11.38
C GLY A 211 1.04 -41.97 -12.02
N GLN A 212 0.13 -41.05 -11.78
CA GLN A 212 -1.09 -40.91 -12.59
C GLN A 212 -1.58 -39.45 -12.58
N SER A 213 -1.35 -38.74 -13.69
CA SER A 213 -1.73 -37.34 -13.85
C SER A 213 -2.54 -37.14 -15.12
N THR A 214 -3.85 -36.89 -15.00
CA THR A 214 -4.61 -36.34 -16.12
C THR A 214 -5.59 -35.23 -15.75
N ASP A 215 -5.96 -35.02 -14.48
CA ASP A 215 -7.04 -34.09 -14.13
C ASP A 215 -6.61 -32.77 -13.44
N LEU A 216 -5.30 -32.53 -13.30
CA LEU A 216 -4.76 -31.39 -12.51
C LEU A 216 -4.42 -30.13 -13.34
N LEU A 217 -4.58 -30.17 -14.67
CA LEU A 217 -4.19 -29.05 -15.54
C LEU A 217 -5.10 -27.82 -15.46
N GLN A 218 -6.34 -27.97 -14.99
CA GLN A 218 -7.30 -26.85 -14.99
C GLN A 218 -7.23 -25.95 -13.78
N SER A 219 -6.79 -26.44 -12.62
CA SER A 219 -6.66 -25.60 -11.40
C SER A 219 -5.27 -24.96 -11.21
N GLY A 220 -4.28 -25.42 -11.97
CA GLY A 220 -2.88 -24.97 -11.85
C GLY A 220 -2.54 -23.64 -12.52
N GLN A 221 -3.45 -23.04 -13.30
CA GLN A 221 -3.11 -21.87 -14.12
C GLN A 221 -2.84 -20.58 -13.34
N CYS A 222 -3.40 -20.39 -12.16
CA CYS A 222 -3.04 -19.22 -11.33
C CYS A 222 -1.63 -19.34 -10.74
N ILE A 223 -1.16 -20.56 -10.47
CA ILE A 223 0.19 -20.84 -9.92
C ILE A 223 1.22 -21.02 -11.04
N GLY A 224 0.84 -21.66 -12.15
CA GLY A 224 1.73 -21.95 -13.29
C GLY A 224 2.32 -20.70 -13.96
N HIS A 225 1.59 -19.59 -13.95
CA HIS A 225 2.11 -18.33 -14.50
C HIS A 225 3.19 -17.66 -13.65
N VAL A 226 3.29 -17.97 -12.36
CA VAL A 226 4.36 -17.44 -11.49
C VAL A 226 5.63 -18.30 -11.57
N VAL A 227 5.50 -19.63 -11.78
CA VAL A 227 6.62 -20.56 -11.75
C VAL A 227 7.19 -20.84 -13.15
N PHE A 228 6.38 -20.80 -14.21
CA PHE A 228 6.84 -21.14 -15.58
C PHE A 228 7.29 -19.95 -16.43
N ALA A 229 7.26 -18.71 -15.89
CA ALA A 229 7.89 -17.58 -16.59
C ALA A 229 9.42 -17.58 -16.56
N SER A 230 10.06 -18.55 -15.87
CA SER A 230 11.52 -18.73 -15.85
C SER A 230 12.03 -19.83 -16.80
N GLY A 231 11.15 -20.50 -17.53
CA GLY A 231 11.53 -21.44 -18.59
C GLY A 231 11.91 -20.67 -19.85
N HIS A 232 13.15 -20.24 -19.93
CA HIS A 232 13.80 -19.76 -21.14
C HIS A 232 13.70 -20.79 -22.25
N LYS A 233 13.12 -20.39 -23.39
CA LYS A 233 13.64 -20.85 -24.69
C LYS A 233 14.68 -19.81 -25.13
N PHE A 234 15.93 -20.18 -25.03
CA PHE A 234 16.99 -19.66 -25.88
C PHE A 234 16.85 -20.36 -27.23
N ASP A 235 16.53 -19.63 -28.26
CA ASP A 235 16.92 -19.85 -29.66
C ASP A 235 17.28 -18.47 -30.22
#